data_f7360b6d6ec0c745cf9408aa57cb7360
#
_entry.id   f7360b6d6ec0c745cf9408aa57cb7360
#
_cell.length_a   1.000
_cell.length_b   1.000
_cell.length_c   1.000
_cell.angle_alpha   90.00
_cell.angle_beta   90.00
_cell.angle_gamma   90.00
#
_symmetry.space_group_name_H-M   'P 1'
#
loop_
_entity.id
_entity.type
_entity.pdbx_description
1 polymer ?
#
loop_
_entity_poly.entity_id
_entity_poly.type
_entity_poly.pdbx_seq_one_letter_code
_entity_poly.pdbx_strand_id
1 'polypeptide(L)'
;MSTSSHIAVLPGDGIGPEVMAQALKVLDAIRHRFDMRITTSEYDVGGIAIDRHGEPLPPATVAGCEQADAILFGSVGGPKWEHLPPASQPERGALLPLRKHFKLFSNLRPAALYQGLEAFCPLRADIAAKGFDILCVRELTGGIYFGQPKGREGSGPHERAYDTEVYHRFEIERIARIAFESARKRRNKVTSIDKANVLQTSVMWREIVNEVAQDYPDVQLSHMYIDNATMQLIKDPSQFDVLLCSNLFGDILSDECAMITGSMGMLPSASLNEEGFGLYEPAGGSAPDIAGQNIANPVAQILSLSLLLRYSLNADAAADSIERAISRALEEGYRTRDLAGDGPAVTTDEMGSIIARFIAEEK
;
A
#
# COMPACT_ATOMS: atom_id res chain seq x y z
N MET A 1 17.28 -16.66 -20.79
CA MET A 1 17.40 -15.31 -21.39
C MET A 1 16.86 -14.36 -20.34
N SER A 2 17.66 -13.37 -19.87
CA SER A 2 17.18 -12.36 -18.95
C SER A 2 16.09 -11.55 -19.67
N THR A 3 14.84 -11.68 -19.26
CA THR A 3 13.73 -10.85 -19.75
C THR A 3 14.01 -9.40 -19.32
N SER A 4 13.95 -8.48 -20.27
CA SER A 4 14.05 -7.05 -19.97
C SER A 4 12.69 -6.59 -19.46
N SER A 5 12.64 -5.94 -18.31
CA SER A 5 11.42 -5.36 -17.75
C SER A 5 11.43 -3.84 -17.83
N HIS A 6 10.24 -3.25 -17.91
CA HIS A 6 10.05 -1.80 -17.95
C HIS A 6 9.10 -1.33 -16.86
N ILE A 7 9.48 -0.30 -16.11
CA ILE A 7 8.69 0.28 -15.03
C ILE A 7 8.29 1.71 -15.40
N ALA A 8 6.99 2.01 -15.38
CA ALA A 8 6.51 3.38 -15.41
C ALA A 8 6.65 4.01 -14.02
N VAL A 9 7.38 5.11 -13.93
CA VAL A 9 7.64 5.83 -12.69
C VAL A 9 6.80 7.10 -12.66
N LEU A 10 5.97 7.24 -11.65
CA LEU A 10 5.06 8.37 -11.45
C LEU A 10 5.35 9.04 -10.11
N PRO A 11 6.30 9.98 -10.02
CA PRO A 11 6.70 10.59 -8.75
C PRO A 11 5.55 11.37 -8.08
N GLY A 12 4.74 12.08 -8.85
CA GLY A 12 3.60 12.85 -8.37
C GLY A 12 3.98 14.11 -7.60
N ASP A 13 3.33 14.33 -6.43
CA ASP A 13 3.32 15.58 -5.68
C ASP A 13 4.00 15.48 -4.32
N GLY A 14 4.26 16.61 -3.70
CA GLY A 14 4.73 16.71 -2.33
C GLY A 14 6.09 16.02 -2.11
N ILE A 15 6.15 15.10 -1.16
CA ILE A 15 7.35 14.28 -0.90
C ILE A 15 7.60 13.21 -1.95
N GLY A 16 6.63 12.94 -2.85
CA GLY A 16 6.73 11.88 -3.85
C GLY A 16 8.01 11.88 -4.65
N PRO A 17 8.44 13.01 -5.26
CA PRO A 17 9.69 13.07 -6.01
C PRO A 17 10.94 12.75 -5.20
N GLU A 18 11.04 13.21 -3.94
CA GLU A 18 12.23 12.98 -3.11
C GLU A 18 12.34 11.53 -2.60
N VAL A 19 11.22 10.90 -2.21
CA VAL A 19 11.22 9.48 -1.80
C VAL A 19 11.37 8.54 -3.00
N MET A 20 10.81 8.90 -4.16
CA MET A 20 10.98 8.18 -5.42
C MET A 20 12.44 8.14 -5.86
N ALA A 21 13.14 9.25 -5.76
CA ALA A 21 14.58 9.30 -6.07
C ALA A 21 15.39 8.28 -5.24
N GLN A 22 15.00 8.03 -3.98
CA GLN A 22 15.66 7.03 -3.15
C GLN A 22 15.31 5.60 -3.58
N ALA A 23 14.06 5.33 -3.94
CA ALA A 23 13.66 4.03 -4.49
C ALA A 23 14.39 3.72 -5.81
N LEU A 24 14.57 4.71 -6.69
CA LEU A 24 15.35 4.53 -7.92
C LEU A 24 16.84 4.30 -7.65
N LYS A 25 17.43 4.97 -6.66
CA LYS A 25 18.80 4.72 -6.19
C LYS A 25 18.97 3.27 -5.71
N VAL A 26 18.00 2.76 -4.95
CA VAL A 26 17.97 1.36 -4.51
C VAL A 26 17.76 0.40 -5.69
N LEU A 27 16.90 0.74 -6.65
CA LEU A 27 16.73 -0.05 -7.86
C LEU A 27 18.03 -0.18 -8.66
N ASP A 28 18.84 0.87 -8.73
CA ASP A 28 20.15 0.82 -9.39
C ASP A 28 21.13 -0.15 -8.68
N ALA A 29 21.14 -0.15 -7.33
CA ALA A 29 21.92 -1.12 -6.57
C ALA A 29 21.46 -2.58 -6.85
N ILE A 30 20.13 -2.81 -6.92
CA ILE A 30 19.55 -4.11 -7.26
C ILE A 30 19.91 -4.54 -8.70
N ARG A 31 19.80 -3.63 -9.68
CA ARG A 31 20.19 -3.91 -11.07
C ARG A 31 21.63 -4.41 -11.15
N HIS A 32 22.55 -3.75 -10.47
CA HIS A 32 23.97 -4.13 -10.45
C HIS A 32 24.21 -5.47 -9.74
N ARG A 33 23.57 -5.67 -8.58
CA ARG A 33 23.78 -6.87 -7.78
C ARG A 33 23.25 -8.16 -8.45
N PHE A 34 22.07 -8.07 -9.05
CA PHE A 34 21.37 -9.23 -9.62
C PHE A 34 21.45 -9.34 -11.15
N ASP A 35 22.26 -8.50 -11.80
CA ASP A 35 22.40 -8.39 -13.27
C ASP A 35 21.01 -8.29 -13.96
N MET A 36 20.12 -7.45 -13.41
CA MET A 36 18.75 -7.30 -13.91
C MET A 36 18.67 -6.20 -14.97
N ARG A 37 18.01 -6.52 -16.08
CA ARG A 37 17.72 -5.55 -17.15
C ARG A 37 16.37 -4.90 -16.93
N ILE A 38 16.32 -3.87 -16.07
CA ILE A 38 15.13 -3.10 -15.78
C ILE A 38 15.33 -1.69 -16.32
N THR A 39 14.40 -1.21 -17.13
CA THR A 39 14.38 0.18 -17.62
C THR A 39 13.23 0.94 -16.95
N THR A 40 13.36 2.25 -16.87
CA THR A 40 12.35 3.13 -16.26
C THR A 40 12.04 4.30 -17.18
N SER A 41 10.77 4.70 -17.21
CA SER A 41 10.33 5.96 -17.85
C SER A 41 9.46 6.75 -16.87
N GLU A 42 9.75 8.05 -16.75
CA GLU A 42 9.04 8.93 -15.82
C GLU A 42 7.90 9.67 -16.54
N TYR A 43 6.75 9.79 -15.86
CA TYR A 43 5.56 10.47 -16.36
C TYR A 43 4.94 11.35 -15.28
N ASP A 44 4.38 12.49 -15.69
CA ASP A 44 3.64 13.39 -14.80
C ASP A 44 2.29 12.82 -14.40
N VAL A 45 1.93 12.95 -13.12
CA VAL A 45 0.65 12.53 -12.55
C VAL A 45 0.26 13.43 -11.37
N GLY A 46 -1.03 13.59 -11.13
CA GLY A 46 -1.52 14.36 -9.98
C GLY A 46 -1.47 15.86 -10.20
N GLY A 47 -1.13 16.60 -9.16
CA GLY A 47 -1.10 18.06 -9.17
C GLY A 47 -0.06 18.65 -10.08
N ILE A 48 1.12 18.05 -10.15
CA ILE A 48 2.17 18.48 -11.10
C ILE A 48 1.71 18.33 -12.55
N ALA A 49 0.92 17.28 -12.84
CA ALA A 49 0.33 17.10 -14.16
C ALA A 49 -0.74 18.16 -14.46
N ILE A 50 -1.56 18.54 -13.48
CA ILE A 50 -2.50 19.66 -13.63
C ILE A 50 -1.75 20.95 -13.98
N ASP A 51 -0.66 21.24 -13.29
CA ASP A 51 0.14 22.44 -13.49
C ASP A 51 0.81 22.50 -14.87
N ARG A 52 1.25 21.35 -15.40
CA ARG A 52 1.98 21.26 -16.67
C ARG A 52 1.08 21.02 -17.89
N HIS A 53 0.01 20.25 -17.71
CA HIS A 53 -0.82 19.70 -18.79
C HIS A 53 -2.30 20.10 -18.68
N GLY A 54 -2.74 20.67 -17.54
CA GLY A 54 -4.13 21.06 -17.32
C GLY A 54 -5.05 19.93 -16.85
N GLU A 55 -4.53 18.72 -16.68
CA GLU A 55 -5.29 17.55 -16.23
C GLU A 55 -4.44 16.63 -15.31
N PRO A 56 -5.05 15.95 -14.32
CA PRO A 56 -4.30 15.17 -13.32
C PRO A 56 -3.73 13.86 -13.87
N LEU A 57 -4.25 13.35 -14.98
CA LEU A 57 -3.80 12.11 -15.62
C LEU A 57 -3.71 12.31 -17.14
N PRO A 58 -2.58 12.80 -17.66
CA PRO A 58 -2.39 12.99 -19.09
C PRO A 58 -2.50 11.69 -19.89
N PRO A 59 -3.04 11.70 -21.13
CA PRO A 59 -3.08 10.51 -21.99
C PRO A 59 -1.70 9.87 -22.23
N ALA A 60 -0.65 10.68 -22.29
CA ALA A 60 0.73 10.19 -22.41
C ALA A 60 1.17 9.35 -21.21
N THR A 61 0.74 9.71 -20.00
CA THR A 61 0.99 8.93 -18.78
C THR A 61 0.29 7.58 -18.85
N VAL A 62 -0.99 7.54 -19.23
CA VAL A 62 -1.72 6.28 -19.41
C VAL A 62 -1.05 5.38 -20.43
N ALA A 63 -0.72 5.94 -21.62
CA ALA A 63 -0.05 5.19 -22.68
C ALA A 63 1.32 4.65 -22.26
N GLY A 64 2.07 5.42 -21.46
CA GLY A 64 3.34 4.95 -20.88
C GLY A 64 3.16 3.82 -19.88
N CYS A 65 2.14 3.88 -19.03
CA CYS A 65 1.79 2.81 -18.11
C CYS A 65 1.33 1.53 -18.81
N GLU A 66 0.60 1.65 -19.94
CA GLU A 66 0.17 0.49 -20.76
C GLU A 66 1.33 -0.26 -21.40
N GLN A 67 2.48 0.39 -21.59
CA GLN A 67 3.67 -0.21 -22.17
C GLN A 67 4.64 -0.76 -21.12
N ALA A 68 4.35 -0.55 -19.84
CA ALA A 68 5.18 -1.00 -18.73
C ALA A 68 4.71 -2.34 -18.16
N ASP A 69 5.62 -3.05 -17.49
CA ASP A 69 5.32 -4.27 -16.74
C ASP A 69 4.71 -3.97 -15.36
N ALA A 70 4.97 -2.76 -14.82
CA ALA A 70 4.44 -2.30 -13.55
C ALA A 70 4.53 -0.77 -13.43
N ILE A 71 3.77 -0.21 -12.48
CA ILE A 71 3.81 1.21 -12.14
C ILE A 71 4.41 1.37 -10.74
N LEU A 72 5.49 2.15 -10.65
CA LEU A 72 6.01 2.65 -9.36
C LEU A 72 5.50 4.08 -9.17
N PHE A 73 4.64 4.26 -8.19
CA PHE A 73 3.89 5.49 -7.95
C PHE A 73 4.38 6.14 -6.64
N GLY A 74 4.52 7.45 -6.61
CA GLY A 74 4.89 8.19 -5.41
C GLY A 74 3.65 8.60 -4.60
N SER A 75 3.28 9.87 -4.68
CA SER A 75 2.10 10.40 -3.99
C SER A 75 1.44 11.50 -4.81
N VAL A 76 0.15 11.73 -4.61
CA VAL A 76 -0.59 12.80 -5.28
C VAL A 76 -1.43 13.59 -4.29
N GLY A 77 -1.73 14.84 -4.66
CA GLY A 77 -2.58 15.70 -3.88
C GLY A 77 -1.83 16.80 -3.12
N GLY A 78 -2.61 17.71 -2.58
CA GLY A 78 -2.14 18.83 -1.77
C GLY A 78 -3.12 19.99 -1.76
N PRO A 79 -3.01 20.91 -0.79
CA PRO A 79 -3.95 22.02 -0.59
C PRO A 79 -4.13 22.92 -1.83
N LYS A 80 -3.11 22.99 -2.67
CA LYS A 80 -3.12 23.81 -3.89
C LYS A 80 -4.28 23.46 -4.82
N TRP A 81 -4.70 22.21 -4.91
CA TRP A 81 -5.70 21.73 -5.87
C TRP A 81 -7.06 21.38 -5.24
N GLU A 82 -7.25 21.57 -3.93
CA GLU A 82 -8.50 21.26 -3.21
C GLU A 82 -9.70 22.10 -3.70
N HIS A 83 -9.44 23.30 -4.26
CA HIS A 83 -10.46 24.17 -4.82
C HIS A 83 -11.06 23.67 -6.16
N LEU A 84 -10.43 22.69 -6.79
CA LEU A 84 -10.90 22.13 -8.06
C LEU A 84 -12.14 21.25 -7.86
N PRO A 85 -12.97 21.10 -8.92
CA PRO A 85 -14.06 20.12 -8.88
C PRO A 85 -13.54 18.72 -8.50
N PRO A 86 -14.29 17.94 -7.70
CA PRO A 86 -13.81 16.65 -7.18
C PRO A 86 -13.22 15.70 -8.23
N ALA A 87 -13.80 15.65 -9.43
CA ALA A 87 -13.29 14.80 -10.52
C ALA A 87 -11.95 15.27 -11.11
N SER A 88 -11.58 16.53 -10.87
CA SER A 88 -10.33 17.13 -11.36
C SER A 88 -9.26 17.23 -10.27
N GLN A 89 -9.57 16.79 -9.03
CA GLN A 89 -8.59 16.73 -7.95
C GLN A 89 -7.59 15.59 -8.20
N PRO A 90 -6.33 15.71 -7.77
CA PRO A 90 -5.27 14.74 -8.08
C PRO A 90 -5.62 13.29 -7.78
N GLU A 91 -6.13 12.98 -6.60
CA GLU A 91 -6.47 11.61 -6.20
C GLU A 91 -7.61 11.02 -7.03
N ARG A 92 -8.74 11.78 -7.13
CA ARG A 92 -9.94 11.34 -7.84
C ARG A 92 -9.77 11.34 -9.35
N GLY A 93 -8.94 12.25 -9.86
CA GLY A 93 -8.71 12.42 -11.30
C GLY A 93 -7.54 11.59 -11.84
N ALA A 94 -6.66 11.06 -10.98
CA ALA A 94 -5.52 10.25 -11.42
C ALA A 94 -5.52 8.85 -10.82
N LEU A 95 -5.37 8.71 -9.50
CA LEU A 95 -5.16 7.41 -8.86
C LEU A 95 -6.35 6.46 -9.06
N LEU A 96 -7.58 6.93 -8.80
CA LEU A 96 -8.77 6.10 -8.99
C LEU A 96 -9.00 5.70 -10.46
N PRO A 97 -8.84 6.59 -11.46
CA PRO A 97 -8.85 6.21 -12.87
C PRO A 97 -7.80 5.17 -13.25
N LEU A 98 -6.53 5.30 -12.78
CA LEU A 98 -5.48 4.30 -13.02
C LEU A 98 -5.87 2.94 -12.45
N ARG A 99 -6.31 2.87 -11.20
CA ARG A 99 -6.78 1.61 -10.58
C ARG A 99 -7.90 0.96 -11.37
N LYS A 100 -8.85 1.77 -11.86
CA LYS A 100 -9.96 1.28 -12.70
C LYS A 100 -9.49 0.82 -14.07
N HIS A 101 -8.62 1.59 -14.73
CA HIS A 101 -8.10 1.30 -16.06
C HIS A 101 -7.37 -0.04 -16.11
N PHE A 102 -6.48 -0.28 -15.15
CA PHE A 102 -5.70 -1.51 -15.03
C PHE A 102 -6.41 -2.62 -14.24
N LYS A 103 -7.67 -2.43 -13.83
CA LYS A 103 -8.50 -3.40 -13.08
C LYS A 103 -7.82 -3.88 -11.80
N LEU A 104 -7.16 -2.99 -11.08
CA LEU A 104 -6.44 -3.30 -9.85
C LEU A 104 -7.44 -3.50 -8.71
N PHE A 105 -7.79 -4.75 -8.44
CA PHE A 105 -8.83 -5.08 -7.45
C PHE A 105 -8.30 -5.51 -6.09
N SER A 106 -7.06 -5.98 -6.03
CA SER A 106 -6.43 -6.48 -4.80
C SER A 106 -5.43 -5.47 -4.30
N ASN A 107 -5.62 -4.95 -3.09
CA ASN A 107 -4.67 -4.07 -2.45
C ASN A 107 -4.01 -4.79 -1.27
N LEU A 108 -2.70 -4.96 -1.35
CA LEU A 108 -1.87 -5.61 -0.34
C LEU A 108 -1.12 -4.54 0.44
N ARG A 109 -1.33 -4.48 1.75
CA ARG A 109 -0.68 -3.55 2.68
C ARG A 109 -0.02 -4.33 3.82
N PRO A 110 1.27 -4.69 3.70
CA PRO A 110 2.01 -5.33 4.79
C PRO A 110 2.35 -4.30 5.87
N ALA A 111 2.17 -4.68 7.14
CA ALA A 111 2.51 -3.89 8.31
C ALA A 111 3.29 -4.77 9.30
N ALA A 112 4.59 -4.54 9.41
CA ALA A 112 5.46 -5.26 10.31
C ALA A 112 6.16 -4.32 11.29
N LEU A 113 6.28 -4.73 12.54
CA LEU A 113 7.11 -4.03 13.51
C LEU A 113 8.55 -4.54 13.37
N TYR A 114 9.42 -3.69 12.83
CA TYR A 114 10.83 -4.01 12.65
C TYR A 114 11.57 -4.02 13.99
N GLN A 115 12.55 -4.91 14.13
CA GLN A 115 13.43 -4.94 15.28
C GLN A 115 14.14 -3.60 15.48
N GLY A 116 14.17 -3.11 16.72
CA GLY A 116 14.72 -1.80 17.07
C GLY A 116 13.76 -0.64 16.91
N LEU A 117 12.50 -0.88 16.47
CA LEU A 117 11.44 0.13 16.44
C LEU A 117 10.40 -0.04 17.55
N GLU A 118 10.57 -0.98 18.46
CA GLU A 118 9.60 -1.28 19.53
C GLU A 118 9.33 -0.05 20.43
N ALA A 119 10.35 0.79 20.64
CA ALA A 119 10.22 2.02 21.43
C ALA A 119 9.39 3.11 20.74
N PHE A 120 9.20 3.05 19.43
CA PHE A 120 8.40 3.99 18.64
C PHE A 120 6.98 3.47 18.37
N CYS A 121 6.75 2.18 18.62
CA CYS A 121 5.42 1.60 18.56
C CYS A 121 4.53 2.24 19.64
N PRO A 122 3.34 2.76 19.29
CA PRO A 122 2.45 3.43 20.25
C PRO A 122 1.77 2.45 21.21
N LEU A 123 1.94 1.16 21.01
CA LEU A 123 1.39 0.14 21.87
C LEU A 123 2.19 0.01 23.18
N ARG A 124 1.59 -0.62 24.19
CA ARG A 124 2.30 -0.95 25.42
C ARG A 124 3.56 -1.78 25.12
N ALA A 125 4.63 -1.53 25.86
CA ALA A 125 5.92 -2.18 25.64
C ALA A 125 5.87 -3.71 25.67
N ASP A 126 5.02 -4.31 26.52
CA ASP A 126 4.82 -5.77 26.60
C ASP A 126 4.08 -6.35 25.38
N ILE A 127 3.32 -5.53 24.66
CA ILE A 127 2.65 -5.90 23.41
C ILE A 127 3.65 -5.74 22.25
N ALA A 128 4.31 -4.58 22.17
CA ALA A 128 5.30 -4.30 21.14
C ALA A 128 6.47 -5.31 21.14
N ALA A 129 6.92 -5.74 22.33
CA ALA A 129 7.99 -6.73 22.48
C ALA A 129 7.69 -8.10 21.86
N LYS A 130 6.42 -8.46 21.62
CA LYS A 130 6.06 -9.69 20.92
C LYS A 130 6.32 -9.60 19.40
N GLY A 131 6.43 -8.39 18.86
CA GLY A 131 6.45 -8.14 17.43
C GLY A 131 5.13 -8.51 16.74
N PHE A 132 4.97 -8.06 15.53
CA PHE A 132 3.87 -8.49 14.66
C PHE A 132 4.27 -8.28 13.18
N ASP A 133 3.67 -9.08 12.33
CA ASP A 133 3.77 -8.98 10.87
C ASP A 133 2.41 -9.35 10.28
N ILE A 134 1.69 -8.36 9.81
CA ILE A 134 0.30 -8.44 9.34
C ILE A 134 0.25 -8.06 7.87
N LEU A 135 -0.47 -8.84 7.07
CA LEU A 135 -0.82 -8.47 5.71
C LEU A 135 -2.31 -8.13 5.63
N CYS A 136 -2.63 -6.86 5.38
CA CYS A 136 -4.00 -6.48 5.06
C CYS A 136 -4.24 -6.68 3.55
N VAL A 137 -5.20 -7.54 3.22
CA VAL A 137 -5.68 -7.82 1.86
C VAL A 137 -7.05 -7.15 1.72
N ARG A 138 -7.08 -6.02 1.02
CA ARG A 138 -8.24 -5.16 0.82
C ARG A 138 -8.80 -5.33 -0.58
N GLU A 139 -10.09 -5.59 -0.72
CA GLU A 139 -10.79 -5.44 -1.99
C GLU A 139 -10.84 -3.95 -2.36
N LEU A 140 -10.55 -3.59 -3.62
CA LEU A 140 -10.29 -2.20 -4.00
C LEU A 140 -11.31 -1.61 -4.99
N THR A 141 -12.14 -2.41 -5.62
CA THR A 141 -12.97 -1.99 -6.77
C THR A 141 -14.48 -2.08 -6.54
N GLY A 142 -14.91 -2.67 -5.44
CA GLY A 142 -16.31 -2.78 -5.02
C GLY A 142 -16.66 -1.94 -3.80
N GLY A 143 -17.79 -2.27 -3.20
CA GLY A 143 -18.27 -1.71 -1.94
C GLY A 143 -18.81 -0.29 -2.05
N ILE A 144 -18.84 0.42 -0.93
CA ILE A 144 -19.45 1.74 -0.79
C ILE A 144 -18.76 2.84 -1.61
N TYR A 145 -17.48 2.65 -1.97
CA TYR A 145 -16.74 3.64 -2.76
C TYR A 145 -17.21 3.69 -4.22
N PHE A 146 -17.75 2.58 -4.74
CA PHE A 146 -18.14 2.44 -6.14
C PHE A 146 -19.63 2.13 -6.34
N GLY A 147 -20.35 1.74 -5.29
CA GLY A 147 -21.75 1.39 -5.33
C GLY A 147 -22.65 2.54 -5.82
N GLN A 148 -23.73 2.18 -6.47
CA GLN A 148 -24.73 3.11 -6.97
C GLN A 148 -26.14 2.63 -6.53
N PRO A 149 -27.12 3.53 -6.33
CA PRO A 149 -27.02 4.99 -6.42
C PRO A 149 -26.28 5.60 -5.23
N LYS A 150 -25.66 6.76 -5.45
CA LYS A 150 -25.16 7.61 -4.39
C LYS A 150 -25.42 9.08 -4.74
N GLY A 151 -25.64 9.88 -3.71
CA GLY A 151 -25.95 11.27 -3.96
C GLY A 151 -26.46 12.03 -2.76
N ARG A 152 -26.91 13.25 -3.07
CA ARG A 152 -27.49 14.16 -2.11
C ARG A 152 -28.75 14.77 -2.74
N GLU A 153 -29.86 14.79 -2.02
CA GLU A 153 -31.13 15.30 -2.52
C GLU A 153 -31.95 15.95 -1.41
N GLY A 154 -32.97 16.72 -1.81
CA GLY A 154 -33.79 17.52 -0.90
C GLY A 154 -33.17 18.84 -0.53
N SER A 155 -33.75 19.53 0.48
CA SER A 155 -33.28 20.80 1.00
C SER A 155 -33.76 21.02 2.44
N GLY A 156 -33.02 21.83 3.22
CA GLY A 156 -33.33 22.14 4.62
C GLY A 156 -33.45 20.89 5.47
N PRO A 157 -34.49 20.76 6.33
CA PRO A 157 -34.62 19.61 7.25
C PRO A 157 -34.90 18.26 6.53
N HIS A 158 -35.24 18.27 5.25
CA HIS A 158 -35.50 17.08 4.44
C HIS A 158 -34.33 16.74 3.49
N GLU A 159 -33.22 17.44 3.63
CA GLU A 159 -32.01 17.11 2.87
C GLU A 159 -31.44 15.77 3.37
N ARG A 160 -31.10 14.88 2.42
CA ARG A 160 -30.48 13.60 2.72
C ARG A 160 -29.30 13.31 1.76
N ALA A 161 -28.30 12.63 2.26
CA ALA A 161 -27.23 12.05 1.48
C ALA A 161 -27.21 10.52 1.66
N TYR A 162 -26.83 9.80 0.62
CA TYR A 162 -26.76 8.35 0.66
C TYR A 162 -25.62 7.82 -0.22
N ASP A 163 -25.00 6.74 0.27
CA ASP A 163 -24.05 5.91 -0.45
C ASP A 163 -24.50 4.46 -0.37
N THR A 164 -24.39 3.73 -1.47
CA THR A 164 -24.80 2.33 -1.55
C THR A 164 -23.60 1.41 -1.48
N GLU A 165 -23.58 0.46 -0.56
CA GLU A 165 -22.60 -0.61 -0.53
C GLU A 165 -23.08 -1.78 -1.38
N VAL A 166 -22.31 -2.15 -2.40
CA VAL A 166 -22.62 -3.27 -3.32
C VAL A 166 -21.38 -4.13 -3.50
N TYR A 167 -21.57 -5.45 -3.34
CA TYR A 167 -20.59 -6.46 -3.71
C TYR A 167 -21.25 -7.52 -4.59
N HIS A 168 -20.54 -7.95 -5.63
CA HIS A 168 -20.90 -9.13 -6.41
C HIS A 168 -20.08 -10.33 -5.92
N ARG A 169 -20.65 -11.53 -6.08
CA ARG A 169 -20.00 -12.78 -5.68
C ARG A 169 -18.53 -12.87 -6.17
N PHE A 170 -18.29 -12.62 -7.45
CA PHE A 170 -16.97 -12.75 -8.06
C PHE A 170 -15.93 -11.81 -7.42
N GLU A 171 -16.35 -10.62 -6.95
CA GLU A 171 -15.44 -9.66 -6.30
C GLU A 171 -14.95 -10.20 -4.96
N ILE A 172 -15.83 -10.86 -4.23
CA ILE A 172 -15.49 -11.49 -2.93
C ILE A 172 -14.64 -12.76 -3.15
N GLU A 173 -15.02 -13.61 -4.10
CA GLU A 173 -14.30 -14.85 -4.41
C GLU A 173 -12.84 -14.57 -4.79
N ARG A 174 -12.60 -13.62 -5.72
CA ARG A 174 -11.25 -13.32 -6.19
C ARG A 174 -10.34 -12.77 -5.10
N ILE A 175 -10.87 -11.85 -4.24
CA ILE A 175 -10.05 -11.29 -3.17
C ILE A 175 -9.84 -12.29 -2.04
N ALA A 176 -10.79 -13.16 -1.75
CA ALA A 176 -10.64 -14.24 -0.79
C ALA A 176 -9.52 -15.20 -1.24
N ARG A 177 -9.49 -15.62 -2.51
CA ARG A 177 -8.41 -16.45 -3.06
C ARG A 177 -7.04 -15.81 -2.87
N ILE A 178 -6.89 -14.51 -3.16
CA ILE A 178 -5.64 -13.78 -2.91
C ILE A 178 -5.23 -13.83 -1.44
N ALA A 179 -6.18 -13.69 -0.51
CA ALA A 179 -5.89 -13.75 0.93
C ALA A 179 -5.44 -15.15 1.36
N PHE A 180 -6.09 -16.21 0.89
CA PHE A 180 -5.71 -17.59 1.20
C PHE A 180 -4.36 -17.97 0.58
N GLU A 181 -4.11 -17.60 -0.68
CA GLU A 181 -2.81 -17.81 -1.34
C GLU A 181 -1.68 -17.05 -0.61
N SER A 182 -1.96 -15.82 -0.17
CA SER A 182 -1.02 -15.06 0.63
C SER A 182 -0.74 -15.73 1.99
N ALA A 183 -1.76 -16.26 2.66
CA ALA A 183 -1.62 -16.93 3.94
C ALA A 183 -0.75 -18.20 3.83
N ARG A 184 -0.86 -18.98 2.74
CA ARG A 184 -0.01 -20.15 2.46
C ARG A 184 1.49 -19.81 2.40
N LYS A 185 1.83 -18.60 1.96
CA LYS A 185 3.21 -18.09 1.92
C LYS A 185 3.66 -17.50 3.27
N ARG A 186 2.80 -17.51 4.28
CA ARG A 186 3.01 -16.92 5.59
C ARG A 186 2.71 -17.95 6.70
N ARG A 187 1.85 -17.61 7.66
CA ARG A 187 1.55 -18.46 8.84
C ARG A 187 0.25 -19.27 8.69
N ASN A 188 -0.25 -19.41 7.48
CA ASN A 188 -1.47 -20.19 7.17
C ASN A 188 -2.72 -19.75 7.96
N LYS A 189 -2.89 -18.45 8.17
CA LYS A 189 -4.03 -17.93 8.93
C LYS A 189 -4.67 -16.74 8.24
N VAL A 190 -6.00 -16.81 8.01
CA VAL A 190 -6.82 -15.71 7.50
C VAL A 190 -7.84 -15.31 8.56
N THR A 191 -7.91 -14.01 8.86
CA THR A 191 -9.01 -13.42 9.63
C THR A 191 -9.84 -12.55 8.69
N SER A 192 -11.03 -13.03 8.36
CA SER A 192 -11.98 -12.28 7.52
C SER A 192 -12.72 -11.26 8.36
N ILE A 193 -12.68 -10.00 7.94
CA ILE A 193 -13.24 -8.86 8.66
C ILE A 193 -14.56 -8.46 8.02
N ASP A 194 -15.60 -8.37 8.83
CA ASP A 194 -16.95 -8.07 8.36
C ASP A 194 -17.81 -7.34 9.41
N LYS A 195 -19.05 -7.02 9.08
CA LYS A 195 -20.09 -6.52 9.97
C LYS A 195 -21.40 -7.32 9.77
N ALA A 196 -21.29 -8.64 9.68
CA ALA A 196 -22.39 -9.54 9.33
C ALA A 196 -23.57 -9.52 10.33
N ASN A 197 -23.36 -8.99 11.53
CA ASN A 197 -24.47 -8.77 12.48
C ASN A 197 -25.39 -7.59 12.09
N VAL A 198 -25.03 -6.77 11.08
CA VAL A 198 -25.80 -5.60 10.66
C VAL A 198 -25.98 -5.52 9.14
N LEU A 199 -24.94 -5.81 8.35
CA LEU A 199 -24.90 -5.55 6.92
C LEU A 199 -25.14 -6.82 6.10
N GLN A 200 -26.06 -6.78 5.12
CA GLN A 200 -26.32 -7.89 4.21
C GLN A 200 -25.13 -8.20 3.29
N THR A 201 -24.40 -7.17 2.87
CA THR A 201 -23.13 -7.33 2.12
C THR A 201 -22.11 -8.13 2.90
N SER A 202 -22.02 -7.92 4.21
CA SER A 202 -21.12 -8.67 5.10
C SER A 202 -21.62 -10.09 5.39
N VAL A 203 -22.93 -10.34 5.38
CA VAL A 203 -23.46 -11.70 5.46
C VAL A 203 -23.03 -12.50 4.24
N MET A 204 -23.27 -11.97 3.04
CA MET A 204 -22.84 -12.58 1.77
C MET A 204 -21.31 -12.75 1.69
N TRP A 205 -20.55 -11.74 2.17
CA TRP A 205 -19.08 -11.81 2.26
C TRP A 205 -18.65 -13.04 3.06
N ARG A 206 -19.20 -13.23 4.26
CA ARG A 206 -18.86 -14.34 5.14
C ARG A 206 -19.22 -15.70 4.53
N GLU A 207 -20.39 -15.81 3.89
CA GLU A 207 -20.82 -17.02 3.20
C GLU A 207 -19.84 -17.42 2.10
N ILE A 208 -19.47 -16.48 1.22
CA ILE A 208 -18.58 -16.73 0.10
C ILE A 208 -17.15 -17.05 0.58
N VAL A 209 -16.64 -16.33 1.59
CA VAL A 209 -15.32 -16.62 2.15
C VAL A 209 -15.28 -18.03 2.76
N ASN A 210 -16.37 -18.49 3.41
CA ASN A 210 -16.47 -19.87 3.91
C ASN A 210 -16.48 -20.91 2.77
N GLU A 211 -17.14 -20.61 1.64
CA GLU A 211 -17.12 -21.48 0.46
C GLU A 211 -15.71 -21.58 -0.12
N VAL A 212 -15.04 -20.44 -0.33
CA VAL A 212 -13.66 -20.40 -0.85
C VAL A 212 -12.68 -21.13 0.07
N ALA A 213 -12.86 -21.03 1.40
CA ALA A 213 -12.00 -21.70 2.37
C ALA A 213 -11.98 -23.23 2.21
N GLN A 214 -12.98 -23.83 1.60
CA GLN A 214 -13.02 -25.28 1.35
C GLN A 214 -11.91 -25.73 0.39
N ASP A 215 -11.44 -24.83 -0.49
CA ASP A 215 -10.32 -25.07 -1.41
C ASP A 215 -8.95 -24.94 -0.71
N TYR A 216 -8.93 -24.48 0.56
CA TYR A 216 -7.72 -24.17 1.33
C TYR A 216 -7.75 -24.82 2.74
N PRO A 217 -7.88 -26.16 2.84
CA PRO A 217 -8.03 -26.87 4.12
C PRO A 217 -6.80 -26.76 5.03
N ASP A 218 -5.68 -26.33 4.49
CA ASP A 218 -4.41 -26.08 5.19
C ASP A 218 -4.31 -24.68 5.81
N VAL A 219 -5.28 -23.79 5.54
CA VAL A 219 -5.32 -22.41 6.06
C VAL A 219 -6.42 -22.28 7.11
N GLN A 220 -6.06 -21.79 8.28
CA GLN A 220 -7.02 -21.50 9.35
C GLN A 220 -7.82 -20.25 9.01
N LEU A 221 -9.14 -20.37 8.89
CA LEU A 221 -10.07 -19.24 8.74
C LEU A 221 -10.71 -18.89 10.09
N SER A 222 -10.76 -17.59 10.39
CA SER A 222 -11.60 -17.03 11.45
C SER A 222 -12.34 -15.79 10.93
N HIS A 223 -13.49 -15.46 11.52
CA HIS A 223 -14.24 -14.24 11.21
C HIS A 223 -14.21 -13.31 12.42
N MET A 224 -14.07 -12.02 12.16
CA MET A 224 -14.10 -11.01 13.22
C MET A 224 -14.87 -9.78 12.75
N TYR A 225 -15.75 -9.24 13.62
CA TYR A 225 -16.40 -7.98 13.34
C TYR A 225 -15.38 -6.84 13.35
N ILE A 226 -15.54 -5.88 12.45
CA ILE A 226 -14.63 -4.75 12.28
C ILE A 226 -14.35 -3.99 13.58
N ASP A 227 -15.38 -3.73 14.38
CA ASP A 227 -15.25 -3.04 15.67
C ASP A 227 -14.43 -3.84 16.70
N ASN A 228 -14.53 -5.17 16.68
CA ASN A 228 -13.65 -6.01 17.49
C ASN A 228 -12.23 -6.06 16.93
N ALA A 229 -12.07 -6.08 15.61
CA ALA A 229 -10.75 -6.13 14.97
C ALA A 229 -9.88 -4.91 15.34
N THR A 230 -10.45 -3.70 15.34
CA THR A 230 -9.74 -2.48 15.78
C THR A 230 -9.29 -2.60 17.23
N MET A 231 -10.13 -3.11 18.13
CA MET A 231 -9.74 -3.33 19.52
C MET A 231 -8.64 -4.39 19.66
N GLN A 232 -8.71 -5.47 18.87
CA GLN A 232 -7.75 -6.57 18.94
C GLN A 232 -6.39 -6.20 18.34
N LEU A 233 -6.32 -5.32 17.34
CA LEU A 233 -5.07 -4.77 16.82
C LEU A 233 -4.28 -4.01 17.89
N ILE A 234 -4.96 -3.26 18.74
CA ILE A 234 -4.32 -2.55 19.88
C ILE A 234 -3.95 -3.52 21.00
N LYS A 235 -4.80 -4.53 21.27
CA LYS A 235 -4.65 -5.44 22.40
C LYS A 235 -3.58 -6.51 22.19
N ASP A 236 -3.54 -7.11 20.99
CA ASP A 236 -2.59 -8.17 20.62
C ASP A 236 -2.50 -8.31 19.09
N PRO A 237 -1.75 -7.45 18.39
CA PRO A 237 -1.61 -7.52 16.94
C PRO A 237 -0.91 -8.81 16.48
N SER A 238 -0.12 -9.45 17.33
CA SER A 238 0.62 -10.67 17.00
C SER A 238 -0.29 -11.87 16.67
N GLN A 239 -1.56 -11.82 17.06
CA GLN A 239 -2.55 -12.85 16.74
C GLN A 239 -2.93 -12.90 15.26
N PHE A 240 -2.71 -11.82 14.51
CA PHE A 240 -3.09 -11.69 13.10
C PHE A 240 -1.95 -12.07 12.17
N ASP A 241 -2.31 -12.69 11.03
CA ASP A 241 -1.41 -12.97 9.92
C ASP A 241 -1.91 -12.27 8.65
N VAL A 242 -2.99 -12.75 8.05
CA VAL A 242 -3.65 -12.10 6.92
C VAL A 242 -5.02 -11.61 7.36
N LEU A 243 -5.27 -10.31 7.19
CA LEU A 243 -6.59 -9.68 7.34
C LEU A 243 -7.24 -9.56 5.97
N LEU A 244 -8.36 -10.26 5.76
CA LEU A 244 -9.15 -10.15 4.53
C LEU A 244 -10.29 -9.17 4.75
N CYS A 245 -10.31 -8.09 3.99
CA CYS A 245 -11.20 -6.94 4.22
C CYS A 245 -11.93 -6.47 2.97
N SER A 246 -13.18 -6.01 3.16
CA SER A 246 -13.89 -5.18 2.19
C SER A 246 -13.18 -3.83 1.99
N ASN A 247 -13.58 -3.07 0.98
CA ASN A 247 -12.92 -1.83 0.60
C ASN A 247 -12.82 -0.83 1.77
N LEU A 248 -13.94 -0.45 2.38
CA LEU A 248 -13.96 0.52 3.48
C LEU A 248 -13.26 -0.01 4.74
N PHE A 249 -13.54 -1.26 5.13
CA PHE A 249 -12.94 -1.82 6.34
C PHE A 249 -11.42 -2.03 6.17
N GLY A 250 -10.98 -2.41 4.98
CA GLY A 250 -9.57 -2.55 4.65
C GLY A 250 -8.82 -1.22 4.67
N ASP A 251 -9.47 -0.11 4.25
CA ASP A 251 -8.90 1.22 4.34
C ASP A 251 -8.61 1.60 5.79
N ILE A 252 -9.64 1.51 6.63
CA ILE A 252 -9.54 1.88 8.06
C ILE A 252 -8.51 1.01 8.81
N LEU A 253 -8.60 -0.32 8.66
CA LEU A 253 -7.71 -1.23 9.38
C LEU A 253 -6.26 -1.14 8.92
N SER A 254 -6.01 -0.92 7.62
CA SER A 254 -4.63 -0.80 7.15
C SER A 254 -3.95 0.47 7.65
N ASP A 255 -4.70 1.57 7.81
CA ASP A 255 -4.17 2.80 8.39
C ASP A 255 -3.89 2.63 9.90
N GLU A 256 -4.76 1.90 10.62
CA GLU A 256 -4.49 1.51 12.00
C GLU A 256 -3.24 0.61 12.10
N CYS A 257 -3.12 -0.39 11.21
CA CYS A 257 -1.93 -1.22 11.12
C CYS A 257 -0.66 -0.40 10.85
N ALA A 258 -0.74 0.64 10.00
CA ALA A 258 0.38 1.55 9.77
C ALA A 258 0.80 2.26 11.05
N MET A 259 -0.14 2.82 11.78
CA MET A 259 0.15 3.59 12.99
C MET A 259 0.77 2.75 14.11
N ILE A 260 0.36 1.49 14.26
CA ILE A 260 0.96 0.61 15.28
C ILE A 260 2.39 0.16 14.93
N THR A 261 2.87 0.33 13.69
CA THR A 261 4.29 0.12 13.33
C THR A 261 5.21 1.25 13.78
N GLY A 262 4.63 2.40 14.17
CA GLY A 262 5.36 3.59 14.63
C GLY A 262 5.46 4.71 13.60
N SER A 263 5.29 4.48 12.30
CA SER A 263 5.28 5.52 11.27
C SER A 263 4.58 5.07 10.00
N MET A 264 3.80 5.96 9.40
CA MET A 264 3.23 5.77 8.05
C MET A 264 4.32 5.67 6.97
N GLY A 265 5.50 6.23 7.22
CA GLY A 265 6.66 6.12 6.33
C GLY A 265 7.24 4.70 6.22
N MET A 266 6.67 3.74 6.95
CA MET A 266 7.05 2.32 6.92
C MET A 266 6.06 1.44 6.16
N LEU A 267 4.95 1.97 5.65
CA LEU A 267 3.86 1.19 5.07
C LEU A 267 3.87 1.23 3.53
N PRO A 268 4.32 0.17 2.85
CA PRO A 268 4.17 0.02 1.42
C PRO A 268 2.76 -0.44 1.05
N SER A 269 2.41 -0.29 -0.22
CA SER A 269 1.15 -0.78 -0.77
C SER A 269 1.35 -1.28 -2.19
N ALA A 270 0.67 -2.39 -2.53
CA ALA A 270 0.59 -2.94 -3.87
C ALA A 270 -0.88 -3.07 -4.28
N SER A 271 -1.24 -2.49 -5.41
CA SER A 271 -2.56 -2.68 -6.04
C SER A 271 -2.39 -3.55 -7.28
N LEU A 272 -3.00 -4.73 -7.31
CA LEU A 272 -2.75 -5.78 -8.31
C LEU A 272 -4.02 -6.14 -9.08
N ASN A 273 -3.85 -6.56 -10.34
CA ASN A 273 -4.87 -7.24 -11.13
C ASN A 273 -4.65 -8.77 -11.17
N GLU A 274 -5.50 -9.48 -11.89
CA GLU A 274 -5.42 -10.95 -12.03
C GLU A 274 -4.20 -11.43 -12.82
N GLU A 275 -3.63 -10.57 -13.67
CA GLU A 275 -2.51 -10.87 -14.57
C GLU A 275 -1.15 -10.61 -13.91
N GLY A 276 -1.13 -10.08 -12.67
CA GLY A 276 0.09 -9.73 -11.96
C GLY A 276 0.64 -8.33 -12.28
N PHE A 277 -0.05 -7.55 -13.13
CA PHE A 277 0.24 -6.13 -13.29
C PHE A 277 -0.13 -5.38 -12.02
N GLY A 278 0.73 -4.45 -11.59
CA GLY A 278 0.52 -3.73 -10.33
C GLY A 278 0.93 -2.27 -10.37
N LEU A 279 0.29 -1.50 -9.46
CA LEU A 279 0.66 -0.16 -9.07
C LEU A 279 1.13 -0.21 -7.62
N TYR A 280 2.33 0.28 -7.37
CA TYR A 280 3.05 0.19 -6.10
C TYR A 280 3.34 1.58 -5.57
N GLU A 281 2.84 1.89 -4.38
CA GLU A 281 2.90 3.22 -3.78
C GLU A 281 3.04 3.12 -2.26
N PRO A 282 3.65 4.11 -1.58
CA PRO A 282 3.54 4.20 -0.12
C PRO A 282 2.09 4.50 0.26
N ALA A 283 1.61 3.96 1.39
CA ALA A 283 0.25 4.22 1.87
C ALA A 283 0.07 5.63 2.45
N GLY A 284 1.16 6.34 2.74
CA GLY A 284 1.14 7.72 3.20
C GLY A 284 0.78 8.72 2.09
N GLY A 285 0.31 9.90 2.47
CA GLY A 285 -0.01 10.99 1.54
C GLY A 285 1.22 11.76 1.05
N SER A 286 0.97 12.85 0.36
CA SER A 286 2.00 13.72 -0.24
C SER A 286 2.77 14.60 0.75
N ALA A 287 2.33 14.70 2.01
CA ALA A 287 2.95 15.47 3.10
C ALA A 287 3.54 16.82 2.64
N PRO A 288 2.70 17.73 2.10
CA PRO A 288 3.16 18.96 1.45
C PRO A 288 3.90 19.92 2.42
N ASP A 289 3.66 19.77 3.72
CA ASP A 289 4.28 20.54 4.80
C ASP A 289 5.79 20.26 4.97
N ILE A 290 6.25 19.06 4.61
CA ILE A 290 7.65 18.67 4.70
C ILE A 290 8.32 18.45 3.34
N ALA A 291 7.60 18.65 2.24
CA ALA A 291 8.10 18.46 0.89
C ALA A 291 9.33 19.36 0.60
N GLY A 292 10.35 18.78 -0.01
CA GLY A 292 11.61 19.47 -0.36
C GLY A 292 12.53 19.75 0.83
N GLN A 293 12.20 19.29 2.05
CA GLN A 293 13.05 19.50 3.22
C GLN A 293 14.07 18.37 3.47
N ASN A 294 14.02 17.32 2.65
CA ASN A 294 14.93 16.16 2.77
C ASN A 294 14.85 15.46 4.14
N ILE A 295 13.63 15.41 4.74
CA ILE A 295 13.37 14.79 6.05
C ILE A 295 12.33 13.66 5.98
N ALA A 296 11.66 13.50 4.84
CA ALA A 296 10.68 12.45 4.63
C ALA A 296 11.31 11.06 4.72
N ASN A 297 10.60 10.10 5.32
CA ASN A 297 11.04 8.71 5.38
C ASN A 297 10.83 8.02 4.02
N PRO A 298 11.87 7.55 3.31
CA PRO A 298 11.74 6.92 2.01
C PRO A 298 11.45 5.42 2.08
N VAL A 299 11.41 4.82 3.27
CA VAL A 299 11.36 3.35 3.44
C VAL A 299 10.10 2.77 2.84
N ALA A 300 8.93 3.40 3.02
CA ALA A 300 7.68 2.91 2.43
C ALA A 300 7.74 2.87 0.88
N GLN A 301 8.36 3.87 0.24
CA GLN A 301 8.56 3.89 -1.21
C GLN A 301 9.54 2.80 -1.66
N ILE A 302 10.61 2.58 -0.90
CA ILE A 302 11.61 1.53 -1.17
C ILE A 302 10.99 0.14 -0.95
N LEU A 303 10.16 -0.05 0.08
CA LEU A 303 9.40 -1.28 0.28
C LEU A 303 8.33 -1.49 -0.81
N SER A 304 7.73 -0.42 -1.35
CA SER A 304 6.83 -0.51 -2.50
C SER A 304 7.57 -1.00 -3.74
N LEU A 305 8.82 -0.60 -3.94
CA LEU A 305 9.70 -1.18 -4.96
C LEU A 305 9.99 -2.67 -4.69
N SER A 306 10.21 -3.08 -3.43
CA SER A 306 10.35 -4.51 -3.07
C SER A 306 9.11 -5.31 -3.47
N LEU A 307 7.90 -4.80 -3.17
CA LEU A 307 6.66 -5.45 -3.58
C LEU A 307 6.52 -5.54 -5.11
N LEU A 308 6.94 -4.50 -5.85
CA LEU A 308 6.96 -4.49 -7.31
C LEU A 308 7.86 -5.61 -7.87
N LEU A 309 9.07 -5.73 -7.33
CA LEU A 309 10.02 -6.77 -7.74
C LEU A 309 9.45 -8.18 -7.45
N ARG A 310 8.79 -8.36 -6.30
CA ARG A 310 8.21 -9.64 -5.88
C ARG A 310 7.00 -10.04 -6.70
N TYR A 311 6.01 -9.13 -6.84
CA TYR A 311 4.69 -9.50 -7.39
C TYR A 311 4.58 -9.32 -8.91
N SER A 312 5.16 -8.29 -9.50
CA SER A 312 5.09 -8.08 -10.96
C SER A 312 6.30 -8.64 -11.70
N LEU A 313 7.50 -8.59 -11.12
CA LEU A 313 8.71 -9.04 -11.80
C LEU A 313 9.19 -10.44 -11.37
N ASN A 314 8.52 -11.08 -10.39
CA ASN A 314 8.86 -12.41 -9.86
C ASN A 314 10.34 -12.52 -9.42
N ALA A 315 10.89 -11.45 -8.83
CA ALA A 315 12.28 -11.31 -8.43
C ALA A 315 12.41 -11.35 -6.89
N ASP A 316 11.96 -12.45 -6.26
CA ASP A 316 11.92 -12.61 -4.80
C ASP A 316 13.27 -12.35 -4.12
N ALA A 317 14.37 -12.86 -4.66
CA ALA A 317 15.69 -12.67 -4.08
C ALA A 317 16.13 -11.19 -4.06
N ALA A 318 15.74 -10.40 -5.06
CA ALA A 318 15.99 -8.96 -5.11
C ALA A 318 15.12 -8.20 -4.10
N ALA A 319 13.85 -8.59 -3.97
CA ALA A 319 12.94 -8.05 -2.98
C ALA A 319 13.44 -8.33 -1.56
N ASP A 320 13.83 -9.57 -1.26
CA ASP A 320 14.38 -9.97 0.04
C ASP A 320 15.67 -9.20 0.39
N SER A 321 16.52 -8.89 -0.60
CA SER A 321 17.74 -8.09 -0.39
C SER A 321 17.39 -6.65 0.06
N ILE A 322 16.37 -6.03 -0.53
CA ILE A 322 15.87 -4.72 -0.07
C ILE A 322 15.39 -4.79 1.38
N GLU A 323 14.56 -5.77 1.69
CA GLU A 323 13.97 -5.93 3.03
C GLU A 323 15.03 -6.18 4.11
N ARG A 324 16.06 -7.01 3.82
CA ARG A 324 17.22 -7.21 4.70
C ARG A 324 18.05 -5.95 4.88
N ALA A 325 18.28 -5.19 3.80
CA ALA A 325 19.04 -3.94 3.88
C ALA A 325 18.32 -2.89 4.74
N ILE A 326 16.99 -2.80 4.66
CA ILE A 326 16.18 -1.94 5.53
C ILE A 326 16.27 -2.42 6.97
N SER A 327 16.07 -3.70 7.25
CA SER A 327 16.18 -4.27 8.60
C SER A 327 17.54 -3.96 9.22
N ARG A 328 18.63 -4.18 8.46
CA ARG A 328 19.99 -3.85 8.89
C ARG A 328 20.16 -2.36 9.19
N ALA A 329 19.63 -1.47 8.35
CA ALA A 329 19.71 -0.03 8.59
C ALA A 329 19.03 0.36 9.91
N LEU A 330 17.86 -0.22 10.16
CA LEU A 330 17.13 0.01 11.39
C LEU A 330 17.81 -0.61 12.63
N GLU A 331 18.40 -1.79 12.54
CA GLU A 331 19.17 -2.43 13.60
C GLU A 331 20.44 -1.66 13.95
N GLU A 332 21.15 -1.12 12.94
CA GLU A 332 22.32 -0.26 13.13
C GLU A 332 21.99 1.14 13.66
N GLY A 333 20.71 1.46 13.87
CA GLY A 333 20.26 2.70 14.50
C GLY A 333 20.00 3.87 13.55
N TYR A 334 20.05 3.67 12.23
CA TYR A 334 19.69 4.73 11.29
C TYR A 334 18.19 4.98 11.33
N ARG A 335 17.79 6.22 11.54
CA ARG A 335 16.39 6.66 11.69
C ARG A 335 16.17 7.97 10.94
N THR A 336 15.10 8.08 10.18
CA THR A 336 14.59 9.36 9.71
C THR A 336 13.88 10.10 10.84
N ARG A 337 13.54 11.38 10.64
CA ARG A 337 13.03 12.25 11.70
C ARG A 337 11.78 11.74 12.40
N ASP A 338 10.88 11.09 11.67
CA ASP A 338 9.65 10.46 12.16
C ASP A 338 9.90 9.29 13.14
N LEU A 339 11.08 8.66 13.04
CA LEU A 339 11.49 7.50 13.86
C LEU A 339 12.67 7.78 14.79
N ALA A 340 13.16 9.01 14.84
CA ALA A 340 14.36 9.36 15.64
C ALA A 340 14.01 9.86 17.05
N GLY A 341 12.77 10.30 17.29
CA GLY A 341 12.41 10.97 18.54
C GLY A 341 13.32 12.18 18.80
N ASP A 342 13.98 12.23 19.98
CA ASP A 342 14.99 13.25 20.32
C ASP A 342 16.41 12.88 19.88
N GLY A 343 16.58 11.71 19.25
CA GLY A 343 17.86 11.21 18.77
C GLY A 343 18.33 11.83 17.45
N PRO A 344 19.54 11.47 17.01
CA PRO A 344 20.05 11.88 15.69
C PRO A 344 19.18 11.26 14.58
N ALA A 345 18.88 12.07 13.56
CA ALA A 345 18.12 11.63 12.39
C ALA A 345 19.01 11.72 11.14
N VAL A 346 18.83 10.77 10.23
CA VAL A 346 19.36 10.85 8.87
C VAL A 346 18.34 11.50 7.95
N THR A 347 18.82 12.13 6.90
CA THR A 347 17.97 12.72 5.85
C THR A 347 17.37 11.65 4.95
N THR A 348 16.37 12.02 4.13
CA THR A 348 15.76 11.18 3.10
C THR A 348 16.84 10.58 2.19
N ASP A 349 17.77 11.42 1.70
CA ASP A 349 18.83 11.02 0.78
C ASP A 349 19.87 10.10 1.45
N GLU A 350 20.25 10.38 2.69
CA GLU A 350 21.15 9.53 3.46
C GLU A 350 20.57 8.14 3.70
N MET A 351 19.27 8.04 4.08
CA MET A 351 18.61 6.76 4.28
C MET A 351 18.61 5.91 3.00
N GLY A 352 18.24 6.50 1.85
CA GLY A 352 18.30 5.80 0.56
C GLY A 352 19.72 5.33 0.20
N SER A 353 20.74 6.15 0.47
CA SER A 353 22.15 5.82 0.23
C SER A 353 22.66 4.70 1.14
N ILE A 354 22.24 4.68 2.41
CA ILE A 354 22.58 3.62 3.37
C ILE A 354 22.00 2.28 2.92
N ILE A 355 20.70 2.25 2.54
CA ILE A 355 20.04 1.03 2.06
C ILE A 355 20.71 0.53 0.77
N ALA A 356 20.96 1.38 -0.20
CA ALA A 356 21.64 1.03 -1.45
C ALA A 356 23.06 0.46 -1.20
N ARG A 357 23.80 1.05 -0.28
CA ARG A 357 25.11 0.55 0.14
C ARG A 357 25.01 -0.86 0.75
N PHE A 358 24.07 -1.09 1.66
CA PHE A 358 23.90 -2.40 2.29
C PHE A 358 23.53 -3.49 1.28
N ILE A 359 22.73 -3.18 0.28
CA ILE A 359 22.48 -4.09 -0.85
C ILE A 359 23.76 -4.44 -1.60
N ALA A 360 24.61 -3.45 -1.88
CA ALA A 360 25.88 -3.67 -2.58
C ALA A 360 26.90 -4.47 -1.76
N GLU A 361 26.86 -4.36 -0.43
CA GLU A 361 27.74 -5.08 0.51
C GLU A 361 27.30 -6.53 0.80
N GLU A 362 26.05 -6.91 0.53
CA GLU A 362 25.59 -8.30 0.72
C GLU A 362 26.44 -9.26 -0.16
N LYS A 363 26.90 -10.35 0.41
CA LYS A 363 27.74 -11.38 -0.25
C LYS A 363 26.88 -12.40 -1.01
#